data_d956dfabc88831a138e7578bae2ecb6f
#
_entry.id   d956dfabc88831a138e7578bae2ecb6f
#
_cell.length_a   1.000
_cell.length_b   1.000
_cell.length_c   1.000
_cell.angle_alpha   90.00
_cell.angle_beta   90.00
_cell.angle_gamma   90.00
#
_symmetry.space_group_name_H-M   'P 1'
#
loop_
_entity.id
_entity.type
_entity.pdbx_description
1 polymer ?
#
loop_
_entity_poly.entity_id
_entity_poly.type
_entity_poly.pdbx_seq_one_letter_code
_entity_poly.pdbx_strand_id
1 'polypeptide(L)'
;MESVTVIGAGLAGSECAWQLAQRGIPVVLREMKPEKKTPAHVTGYFAELCCSNSLRGAGLENAVGLLKEELRRLDSLILRCADATAVPAGGAL
;
A
#
# COMPACT_ATOMS: atom_id res chain seq x y z
N MET A 1 24.75 -2.13 -10.38
CA MET A 1 23.54 -1.29 -10.47
C MET A 1 23.36 -0.53 -9.17
N GLU A 2 23.11 0.75 -9.26
CA GLU A 2 22.84 1.55 -8.08
C GLU A 2 21.52 1.15 -7.45
N SER A 3 21.44 1.25 -6.13
CA SER A 3 20.20 0.97 -5.42
C SER A 3 19.36 2.23 -5.27
N VAL A 4 18.06 2.04 -5.12
CA VAL A 4 17.11 3.12 -4.81
C VAL A 4 16.74 3.01 -3.34
N THR A 5 16.86 4.10 -2.60
CA THR A 5 16.44 4.14 -1.21
C THR A 5 15.02 4.69 -1.13
N VAL A 6 14.13 3.93 -0.51
CA VAL A 6 12.75 4.34 -0.23
C VAL A 6 12.64 4.62 1.26
N ILE A 7 12.22 5.82 1.62
CA ILE A 7 12.09 6.23 3.01
C ILE A 7 10.62 6.20 3.40
N GLY A 8 10.30 5.36 4.37
CA GLY A 8 8.93 5.15 4.83
C GLY A 8 8.30 3.92 4.21
N ALA A 9 7.81 3.02 5.03
CA ALA A 9 7.15 1.78 4.61
C ALA A 9 5.65 1.83 4.90
N GLY A 10 5.03 2.96 4.60
CA GLY A 10 3.58 3.10 4.57
C GLY A 10 3.02 2.48 3.28
N LEU A 11 1.81 2.84 2.93
CA LEU A 11 1.17 2.31 1.72
C LEU A 11 1.97 2.66 0.46
N ALA A 12 2.35 3.91 0.30
CA ALA A 12 3.07 4.37 -0.88
C ALA A 12 4.50 3.81 -0.95
N GLY A 13 5.23 3.85 0.16
CA GLY A 13 6.61 3.37 0.19
C GLY A 13 6.72 1.88 -0.01
N SER A 14 5.81 1.11 0.59
CA SER A 14 5.77 -0.34 0.40
C SER A 14 5.46 -0.71 -1.05
N GLU A 15 4.49 -0.02 -1.68
CA GLU A 15 4.18 -0.25 -3.08
C GLU A 15 5.36 0.11 -3.98
N CYS A 16 6.00 1.25 -3.71
CA CYS A 16 7.17 1.70 -4.47
C CYS A 16 8.31 0.68 -4.42
N ALA A 17 8.64 0.21 -3.21
CA ALA A 17 9.70 -0.78 -3.03
C ALA A 17 9.38 -2.08 -3.76
N TRP A 18 8.15 -2.55 -3.68
CA TRP A 18 7.70 -3.74 -4.38
C TRP A 18 7.84 -3.60 -5.90
N GLN A 19 7.36 -2.47 -6.46
CA GLN A 19 7.44 -2.24 -7.90
C GLN A 19 8.88 -2.19 -8.40
N LEU A 20 9.77 -1.55 -7.65
CA LEU A 20 11.19 -1.51 -8.00
C LEU A 20 11.80 -2.92 -7.96
N ALA A 21 11.53 -3.67 -6.90
CA ALA A 21 12.04 -5.03 -6.75
C ALA A 21 11.55 -5.96 -7.86
N GLN A 22 10.27 -5.84 -8.25
CA GLN A 22 9.71 -6.63 -9.35
C GLN A 22 10.39 -6.34 -10.69
N ARG A 23 10.98 -5.17 -10.84
CA ARG A 23 11.72 -4.77 -12.04
C ARG A 23 13.22 -5.04 -11.95
N GLY A 24 13.65 -5.76 -10.92
CA GLY A 24 15.04 -6.13 -10.74
C GLY A 24 15.93 -4.97 -10.27
N ILE A 25 15.35 -3.90 -9.74
CA ILE A 25 16.10 -2.76 -9.24
C ILE A 25 16.37 -2.96 -7.75
N PRO A 26 17.65 -2.94 -7.30
CA PRO A 26 17.97 -3.08 -5.89
C PRO A 26 17.35 -1.94 -5.07
N VAL A 27 16.72 -2.28 -3.95
CA VAL A 27 15.99 -1.31 -3.12
C VAL A 27 16.46 -1.41 -1.68
N VAL A 28 16.65 -0.26 -1.05
CA VAL A 28 16.84 -0.16 0.40
C VAL A 28 15.58 0.53 0.96
N LEU A 29 14.82 -0.19 1.78
CA LEU A 29 13.62 0.35 2.41
C LEU A 29 13.93 0.71 3.86
N ARG A 30 13.73 1.97 4.21
CA ARG A 30 13.99 2.48 5.57
C ARG A 30 12.68 2.89 6.21
N GLU A 31 12.44 2.38 7.41
CA GLU A 31 11.21 2.61 8.16
C GLU A 31 11.55 2.90 9.63
N MET A 32 10.88 3.89 10.22
CA MET A 32 11.11 4.24 11.63
C MET A 32 10.45 3.28 12.62
N LYS A 33 9.38 2.61 12.21
CA LYS A 33 8.75 1.59 13.07
C LYS A 33 9.62 0.33 13.14
N PRO A 34 9.57 -0.41 14.23
CA PRO A 34 8.74 -0.22 15.44
C PRO A 34 9.32 0.78 16.44
N GLU A 35 10.51 1.32 16.23
CA GLU A 35 11.19 2.16 17.20
C GLU A 35 10.51 3.51 17.40
N LYS A 36 9.98 4.10 16.31
CA LYS A 36 9.22 5.35 16.35
C LYS A 36 7.92 5.19 15.61
N LYS A 37 6.88 5.85 16.09
CA LYS A 37 5.56 5.88 15.48
C LYS A 37 4.98 7.27 15.60
N THR A 38 4.15 7.67 14.64
CA THR A 38 3.34 8.88 14.79
C THR A 38 2.14 8.56 15.69
N PRO A 39 1.42 9.59 16.22
CA PRO A 39 0.21 9.33 17.01
C PRO A 39 -0.87 8.52 16.27
N ALA A 40 -0.87 8.54 14.94
CA ALA A 40 -1.83 7.77 14.14
C ALA A 40 -1.49 6.28 14.03
N HIS A 41 -0.24 5.89 14.28
CA HIS A 41 0.20 4.51 14.15
C HIS A 41 -0.01 3.73 15.43
N VAL A 42 -0.48 2.49 15.31
CA VAL A 42 -0.72 1.60 16.45
C VAL A 42 0.04 0.28 16.36
N THR A 43 0.59 -0.08 15.19
CA THR A 43 1.35 -1.32 15.01
C THR A 43 2.77 -1.03 14.54
N GLY A 44 3.64 -2.06 14.60
CA GLY A 44 4.98 -2.01 14.01
C GLY A 44 5.03 -2.49 12.56
N TYR A 45 3.89 -2.84 11.97
CA TYR A 45 3.82 -3.38 10.61
C TYR A 45 3.89 -2.29 9.54
N PHE A 46 4.35 -2.68 8.35
CA PHE A 46 4.38 -1.82 7.19
C PHE A 46 2.96 -1.63 6.64
N ALA A 47 2.77 -0.55 5.86
CA ALA A 47 1.52 -0.28 5.14
C ALA A 47 0.27 -0.25 6.03
N GLU A 48 0.41 0.31 7.22
CA GLU A 48 -0.72 0.39 8.16
C GLU A 48 -1.77 1.38 7.67
N LEU A 49 -3.06 0.97 7.70
CA LEU A 49 -4.19 1.86 7.44
C LEU A 49 -4.44 2.71 8.68
N CYS A 50 -4.06 3.98 8.64
CA CYS A 50 -4.11 4.86 9.81
C CYS A 50 -5.42 5.64 9.95
N CYS A 51 -6.04 6.01 8.84
CA CYS A 51 -7.18 6.93 8.85
C CYS A 51 -8.53 6.23 8.86
N SER A 52 -8.60 5.00 8.37
CA SER A 52 -9.84 4.22 8.32
C SER A 52 -9.49 2.75 8.18
N ASN A 53 -10.52 1.89 8.34
CA ASN A 53 -10.35 0.46 8.15
C ASN A 53 -10.66 0.03 6.72
N SER A 54 -10.78 0.98 5.78
CA SER A 54 -11.07 0.66 4.39
C SER A 54 -10.24 1.53 3.46
N LEU A 55 -10.15 1.10 2.19
CA LEU A 55 -9.54 1.87 1.11
C LEU A 55 -10.58 2.66 0.33
N ARG A 56 -11.72 2.96 0.93
CA ARG A 56 -12.84 3.69 0.34
C ARG A 56 -13.56 2.86 -0.73
N GLY A 57 -14.23 3.50 -1.67
CA GLY A 57 -15.08 2.80 -2.62
C GLY A 57 -14.36 1.90 -3.60
N ALA A 58 -15.02 0.84 -4.04
CA ALA A 58 -14.50 -0.12 -5.01
C ALA A 58 -15.31 -0.14 -6.32
N GLY A 59 -16.40 0.62 -6.42
CA GLY A 59 -17.25 0.65 -7.61
C GLY A 59 -16.55 1.33 -8.79
N LEU A 60 -16.64 0.72 -9.96
CA LEU A 60 -15.96 1.25 -11.17
C LEU A 60 -16.56 2.56 -11.67
N GLU A 61 -17.79 2.88 -11.27
CA GLU A 61 -18.47 4.12 -11.61
C GLU A 61 -17.96 5.33 -10.82
N ASN A 62 -17.16 5.11 -9.80
CA ASN A 62 -16.56 6.16 -8.98
C ASN A 62 -15.07 6.30 -9.28
N ALA A 63 -14.54 7.51 -9.18
CA ALA A 63 -13.12 7.77 -9.46
C ALA A 63 -12.20 6.95 -8.56
N VAL A 64 -12.50 6.86 -7.28
CA VAL A 64 -11.66 6.09 -6.33
C VAL A 64 -11.69 4.59 -6.62
N GLY A 65 -12.81 4.06 -7.07
CA GLY A 65 -12.92 2.64 -7.47
C GLY A 65 -12.24 2.37 -8.80
N LEU A 66 -12.38 3.28 -9.76
CA LEU A 66 -11.71 3.17 -11.06
C LEU A 66 -10.19 3.22 -10.89
N LEU A 67 -9.69 4.12 -10.05
CA LEU A 67 -8.26 4.19 -9.76
C LEU A 67 -7.73 2.87 -9.22
N LYS A 68 -8.48 2.20 -8.34
CA LYS A 68 -8.09 0.90 -7.81
C LYS A 68 -8.01 -0.16 -8.90
N GLU A 69 -8.94 -0.15 -9.85
CA GLU A 69 -8.89 -1.07 -10.98
C GLU A 69 -7.65 -0.81 -11.86
N GLU A 70 -7.31 0.44 -12.08
CA GLU A 70 -6.09 0.79 -12.81
C GLU A 70 -4.86 0.28 -12.09
N LEU A 71 -4.80 0.41 -10.77
CA LEU A 71 -3.70 -0.10 -9.97
C LEU A 71 -3.60 -1.62 -10.03
N ARG A 72 -4.74 -2.33 -10.04
CA ARG A 72 -4.74 -3.79 -10.23
C ARG A 72 -4.10 -4.19 -11.55
N ARG A 73 -4.39 -3.46 -12.61
CA ARG A 73 -3.80 -3.71 -13.92
C ARG A 73 -2.31 -3.43 -13.98
N LEU A 74 -1.78 -2.66 -13.02
CA LEU A 74 -0.36 -2.39 -12.87
C LEU A 74 0.31 -3.35 -11.86
N ASP A 75 -0.38 -4.40 -11.44
CA ASP A 75 0.10 -5.40 -10.48
C ASP A 75 0.46 -4.78 -9.11
N SER A 76 -0.43 -3.93 -8.58
CA SER A 76 -0.23 -3.32 -7.27
C SER A 76 -0.18 -4.36 -6.17
N LEU A 77 0.86 -4.32 -5.33
CA LEU A 77 0.97 -5.15 -4.13
C LEU A 77 -0.15 -4.81 -3.14
N ILE A 78 -0.39 -3.53 -2.91
CA ILE A 78 -1.38 -3.08 -1.94
C ILE A 78 -2.78 -3.56 -2.34
N LEU A 79 -3.14 -3.44 -3.61
CA LEU A 79 -4.45 -3.92 -4.08
C LEU A 79 -4.55 -5.44 -4.05
N ARG A 80 -3.46 -6.15 -4.34
CA ARG A 80 -3.44 -7.62 -4.23
C ARG A 80 -3.71 -8.05 -2.79
N CYS A 81 -3.04 -7.41 -1.82
CA CYS A 81 -3.23 -7.73 -0.40
C CYS A 81 -4.63 -7.33 0.08
N ALA A 82 -5.11 -6.16 -0.35
CA ALA A 82 -6.44 -5.68 0.03
C ALA A 82 -7.53 -6.61 -0.50
N ASP A 83 -7.46 -7.02 -1.76
CA ASP A 83 -8.43 -7.94 -2.35
C ASP A 83 -8.41 -9.30 -1.65
N ALA A 84 -7.22 -9.81 -1.30
CA ALA A 84 -7.07 -11.10 -0.65
C ALA A 84 -7.62 -11.12 0.79
N THR A 85 -7.69 -9.95 1.45
CA THR A 85 -8.13 -9.83 2.83
C THR A 85 -9.43 -9.04 2.98
N ALA A 86 -10.11 -8.73 1.87
CA ALA A 86 -11.34 -7.96 1.88
C ALA A 86 -12.45 -8.71 2.62
N VAL A 87 -13.31 -7.93 3.31
CA VAL A 87 -14.52 -8.45 3.95
C VAL A 87 -15.72 -7.70 3.37
N PRO A 88 -16.94 -8.27 3.42
CA PRO A 88 -18.11 -7.56 2.93
C PRO A 88 -18.32 -6.24 3.67
N ALA A 89 -18.40 -5.14 2.92
CA ALA A 89 -18.52 -3.79 3.48
C ALA A 89 -19.30 -2.86 2.54
N GLY A 90 -20.36 -3.36 1.93
CA GLY A 90 -21.13 -2.61 0.95
C GLY A 90 -20.28 -2.31 -0.29
N GLY A 91 -20.19 -1.03 -0.68
CA GLY A 91 -19.40 -0.63 -1.83
C GLY A 91 -17.95 -0.28 -1.53
N ALA A 92 -17.47 -0.52 -0.29
CA ALA A 92 -16.10 -0.20 0.12
C ALA A 92 -15.16 -1.41 -0.03
N LEU A 93 -13.87 -1.12 -0.12
CA LEU A 93 -12.84 -2.16 -0.17
C LEU A 93 -12.11 -2.29 1.18
#